data_574acb4641bee050f6f341e85fd552d3
#
_entry.id   574acb4641bee050f6f341e85fd552d3
#
_cell.length_a   1.000
_cell.length_b   1.000
_cell.length_c   1.000
_cell.angle_alpha   90.00
_cell.angle_beta   90.00
_cell.angle_gamma   90.00
#
_symmetry.space_group_name_H-M   'P 1'
#
loop_
_entity.id
_entity.type
_entity.pdbx_description
1 polymer ?
#
loop_
_entity_poly.entity_id
_entity_poly.type
_entity_poly.pdbx_seq_one_letter_code
_entity_poly.pdbx_strand_id
1 'polypeptide(L)'
;MVLVLLLMPPPQGIEPIMMKAGAVIILAIGMWATAIVPSYFGSLIFLFTAVVLAVAPPKVVFSGFHAGAMWLVFGGLVFGLGVKQTGLDTRLVRSLLTHFPKIYIGMIYGVFWVATSLALIVPSASGRVALLVPIMVALAKELGFGEKSKGRTGLILAASLGTMVPAFNILPANVPNMALYGAADSVLNIQLTYADYFLLNFPVMGVFALVVYPALIAMLFRDTPRHPGHQEKIAAWAGDEKRLLLFLTIALLLWITDSLHGISPAWVALGAAILCLLPRIGMLPPNVLGGEINYGPLLFLAGVIGLGAVANHAGLGAVIAEILIQFFEFQKGADFQNYASISLTSIVVGLFTTMPAQPSIMVAMTGTLAQATGWSELNVIMASMTAWGVFPFFYQTPPVVVAVALGNLKISDVTKTL
;
A
#
# COMPACT_ATOMS: atom_id res chain seq x y z
N MET A 1 5.42 28.51 -5.67
CA MET A 1 6.52 27.59 -6.05
C MET A 1 6.38 27.08 -7.50
N VAL A 2 5.25 26.47 -7.92
CA VAL A 2 5.06 25.94 -9.29
C VAL A 2 5.28 27.00 -10.37
N LEU A 3 4.60 28.16 -10.27
CA LEU A 3 4.77 29.28 -11.22
C LEU A 3 6.19 29.84 -11.23
N VAL A 4 6.85 29.87 -10.10
CA VAL A 4 8.24 30.31 -10.01
C VAL A 4 9.14 29.38 -10.81
N LEU A 5 9.02 28.07 -10.64
CA LEU A 5 9.80 27.09 -11.40
C LEU A 5 9.53 27.12 -12.92
N LEU A 6 8.33 27.51 -13.33
CA LEU A 6 7.99 27.61 -14.75
C LEU A 6 8.50 28.90 -15.40
N LEU A 7 8.68 29.98 -14.63
CA LEU A 7 9.02 31.32 -15.14
C LEU A 7 10.48 31.71 -14.90
N MET A 8 11.16 31.07 -13.94
CA MET A 8 12.57 31.35 -13.69
C MET A 8 13.49 30.77 -14.77
N PRO A 9 14.56 31.48 -15.15
CA PRO A 9 15.60 30.87 -15.96
C PRO A 9 16.26 29.72 -15.21
N PRO A 10 16.61 28.62 -15.89
CA PRO A 10 17.23 27.47 -15.23
C PRO A 10 18.60 27.86 -14.62
N PRO A 11 18.89 27.42 -13.38
CA PRO A 11 20.23 27.56 -12.79
C PRO A 11 21.28 26.81 -13.63
N GLN A 12 22.57 27.17 -13.41
CA GLN A 12 23.67 26.49 -14.11
C GLN A 12 23.64 24.97 -13.81
N GLY A 13 23.72 24.17 -14.86
CA GLY A 13 23.68 22.70 -14.75
C GLY A 13 22.29 22.08 -14.71
N ILE A 14 21.21 22.88 -14.71
CA ILE A 14 19.83 22.36 -14.75
C ILE A 14 19.20 22.69 -16.11
N GLU A 15 18.72 21.65 -16.79
CA GLU A 15 18.03 21.82 -18.07
C GLU A 15 16.62 22.41 -17.89
N PRO A 16 16.10 23.20 -18.86
CA PRO A 16 14.74 23.76 -18.79
C PRO A 16 13.66 22.70 -18.59
N ILE A 17 13.86 21.49 -19.13
CA ILE A 17 12.92 20.38 -18.97
C ILE A 17 12.84 19.87 -17.53
N MET A 18 13.97 19.89 -16.80
CA MET A 18 13.98 19.52 -15.37
C MET A 18 13.16 20.50 -14.53
N MET A 19 13.25 21.81 -14.84
CA MET A 19 12.45 22.83 -14.14
C MET A 19 10.95 22.62 -14.37
N LYS A 20 10.54 22.36 -15.60
CA LYS A 20 9.14 22.07 -15.94
C LYS A 20 8.67 20.79 -15.29
N ALA A 21 9.47 19.72 -15.33
CA ALA A 21 9.17 18.44 -14.69
C ALA A 21 9.02 18.62 -13.17
N GLY A 22 9.96 19.32 -12.53
CA GLY A 22 9.89 19.63 -11.11
C GLY A 22 8.62 20.41 -10.74
N ALA A 23 8.23 21.40 -11.55
CA ALA A 23 7.01 22.17 -11.34
C ALA A 23 5.75 21.30 -11.38
N VAL A 24 5.63 20.43 -12.38
CA VAL A 24 4.47 19.54 -12.54
C VAL A 24 4.45 18.46 -11.46
N ILE A 25 5.60 17.91 -11.07
CA ILE A 25 5.72 16.94 -9.99
C ILE A 25 5.35 17.56 -8.64
N ILE A 26 5.85 18.76 -8.34
CA ILE A 26 5.51 19.48 -7.10
C ILE A 26 4.02 19.82 -7.06
N LEU A 27 3.41 20.18 -8.19
CA LEU A 27 1.97 20.39 -8.28
C LEU A 27 1.20 19.12 -7.92
N ALA A 28 1.57 17.99 -8.51
CA ALA A 28 0.92 16.70 -8.25
C ALA A 28 1.05 16.27 -6.78
N ILE A 29 2.27 16.30 -6.24
CA ILE A 29 2.55 15.95 -4.85
C ILE A 29 1.80 16.90 -3.90
N GLY A 30 1.80 18.20 -4.20
CA GLY A 30 1.07 19.20 -3.40
C GLY A 30 -0.43 18.94 -3.35
N MET A 31 -1.05 18.58 -4.48
CA MET A 31 -2.48 18.20 -4.52
C MET A 31 -2.75 16.92 -3.73
N TRP A 32 -1.88 15.93 -3.82
CA TRP A 32 -2.04 14.67 -3.08
C TRP A 32 -1.81 14.84 -1.57
N ALA A 33 -0.79 15.59 -1.18
CA ALA A 33 -0.46 15.81 0.22
C ALA A 33 -1.50 16.67 0.96
N THR A 34 -2.05 17.66 0.27
CA THR A 34 -3.07 18.55 0.84
C THR A 34 -4.49 17.99 0.75
N ALA A 35 -4.70 16.94 -0.07
CA ALA A 35 -6.01 16.37 -0.37
C ALA A 35 -7.05 17.41 -0.80
N ILE A 36 -6.62 18.53 -1.41
CA ILE A 36 -7.50 19.61 -1.87
C ILE A 36 -8.43 19.14 -2.99
N VAL A 37 -8.01 18.12 -3.71
CA VAL A 37 -8.81 17.37 -4.69
C VAL A 37 -8.65 15.87 -4.44
N PRO A 38 -9.61 15.03 -4.89
CA PRO A 38 -9.44 13.58 -4.85
C PRO A 38 -8.15 13.16 -5.55
N SER A 39 -7.43 12.17 -5.00
CA SER A 39 -6.09 11.79 -5.50
C SER A 39 -6.08 11.42 -6.98
N TYR A 40 -7.11 10.75 -7.48
CA TYR A 40 -7.24 10.41 -8.91
C TYR A 40 -7.39 11.66 -9.79
N PHE A 41 -8.03 12.72 -9.29
CA PHE A 41 -8.18 13.97 -10.03
C PHE A 41 -6.84 14.72 -10.09
N GLY A 42 -6.08 14.73 -8.99
CA GLY A 42 -4.69 15.23 -8.99
C GLY A 42 -3.81 14.50 -10.01
N SER A 43 -4.00 13.19 -10.18
CA SER A 43 -3.31 12.41 -11.21
C SER A 43 -3.71 12.82 -12.63
N LEU A 44 -4.98 13.06 -12.89
CA LEU A 44 -5.44 13.54 -14.21
C LEU A 44 -4.85 14.92 -14.54
N ILE A 45 -4.80 15.83 -13.56
CA ILE A 45 -4.15 17.16 -13.74
C ILE A 45 -2.67 16.98 -14.04
N PHE A 46 -1.97 16.07 -13.31
CA PHE A 46 -0.57 15.75 -13.57
C PHE A 46 -0.36 15.26 -15.00
N LEU A 47 -1.10 14.24 -15.41
CA LEU A 47 -0.99 13.65 -16.75
C LEU A 47 -1.24 14.70 -17.84
N PHE A 48 -2.28 15.51 -17.67
CA PHE A 48 -2.62 16.59 -18.61
C PHE A 48 -1.51 17.64 -18.68
N THR A 49 -1.09 18.17 -17.55
CA THR A 49 -0.08 19.25 -17.50
C THR A 49 1.28 18.76 -17.99
N ALA A 50 1.68 17.52 -17.68
CA ALA A 50 2.94 16.94 -18.15
C ALA A 50 2.98 16.84 -19.70
N VAL A 51 1.87 16.49 -20.35
CA VAL A 51 1.78 16.41 -21.82
C VAL A 51 1.73 17.82 -22.42
N VAL A 52 0.87 18.71 -21.90
CA VAL A 52 0.68 20.06 -22.46
C VAL A 52 1.96 20.90 -22.38
N LEU A 53 2.71 20.76 -21.27
CA LEU A 53 3.99 21.44 -21.11
C LEU A 53 5.16 20.72 -21.79
N ALA A 54 4.88 19.62 -22.49
CA ALA A 54 5.87 18.79 -23.18
C ALA A 54 7.05 18.37 -22.29
N VAL A 55 6.75 17.98 -21.03
CA VAL A 55 7.75 17.57 -20.05
C VAL A 55 8.37 16.22 -20.40
N ALA A 56 7.57 15.32 -20.98
CA ALA A 56 8.02 14.03 -21.48
C ALA A 56 7.08 13.59 -22.62
N PRO A 57 7.51 12.65 -23.49
CA PRO A 57 6.63 12.07 -24.50
C PRO A 57 5.40 11.42 -23.85
N PRO A 58 4.21 11.46 -24.53
CA PRO A 58 2.99 10.83 -23.99
C PRO A 58 3.18 9.37 -23.55
N LYS A 59 3.98 8.60 -24.28
CA LYS A 59 4.31 7.20 -23.91
C LYS A 59 4.95 7.10 -22.52
N VAL A 60 5.76 8.07 -22.12
CA VAL A 60 6.37 8.13 -20.79
C VAL A 60 5.37 8.60 -19.75
N VAL A 61 4.63 9.68 -20.03
CA VAL A 61 3.64 10.25 -19.11
C VAL A 61 2.55 9.23 -18.78
N PHE A 62 2.07 8.48 -19.77
CA PHE A 62 1.01 7.47 -19.63
C PHE A 62 1.53 6.06 -19.39
N SER A 63 2.82 5.88 -19.05
CA SER A 63 3.43 4.56 -18.81
C SER A 63 2.69 3.75 -17.74
N GLY A 64 2.13 4.41 -16.73
CA GLY A 64 1.35 3.76 -15.69
C GLY A 64 0.15 2.97 -16.20
N PHE A 65 -0.47 3.36 -17.32
CA PHE A 65 -1.58 2.60 -17.91
C PHE A 65 -1.14 1.31 -18.59
N HIS A 66 0.12 1.21 -18.99
CA HIS A 66 0.69 -0.01 -19.58
C HIS A 66 1.28 -0.95 -18.53
N ALA A 67 1.51 -0.46 -17.30
CA ALA A 67 2.12 -1.24 -16.24
C ALA A 67 1.23 -2.42 -15.80
N GLY A 68 1.83 -3.57 -15.55
CA GLY A 68 1.14 -4.73 -14.99
C GLY A 68 0.42 -4.41 -13.67
N ALA A 69 0.93 -3.45 -12.92
CA ALA A 69 0.31 -2.94 -11.69
C ALA A 69 -1.15 -2.51 -11.86
N MET A 70 -1.53 -1.95 -13.02
CA MET A 70 -2.92 -1.59 -13.33
C MET A 70 -3.86 -2.80 -13.25
N TRP A 71 -3.45 -3.91 -13.85
CA TRP A 71 -4.24 -5.14 -13.89
C TRP A 71 -4.25 -5.85 -12.55
N LEU A 72 -3.16 -5.74 -11.78
CA LEU A 72 -3.11 -6.24 -10.41
C LEU A 72 -4.10 -5.49 -9.50
N VAL A 73 -4.16 -4.14 -9.60
CA VAL A 73 -5.15 -3.33 -8.86
C VAL A 73 -6.56 -3.60 -9.34
N PHE A 74 -6.78 -3.69 -10.64
CA PHE A 74 -8.10 -4.02 -11.20
C PHE A 74 -8.61 -5.37 -10.65
N GLY A 75 -7.79 -6.41 -10.71
CA GLY A 75 -8.10 -7.71 -10.11
C GLY A 75 -8.44 -7.59 -8.63
N GLY A 76 -7.65 -6.82 -7.91
CA GLY A 76 -7.88 -6.55 -6.49
C GLY A 76 -9.20 -5.84 -6.19
N LEU A 77 -9.62 -4.88 -7.02
CA LEU A 77 -10.91 -4.20 -6.87
C LEU A 77 -12.07 -5.16 -7.11
N VAL A 78 -11.98 -6.02 -8.13
CA VAL A 78 -12.99 -7.05 -8.41
C VAL A 78 -13.08 -8.05 -7.26
N PHE A 79 -11.94 -8.55 -6.76
CA PHE A 79 -11.92 -9.42 -5.59
C PHE A 79 -12.52 -8.76 -4.35
N GLY A 80 -12.11 -7.52 -4.06
CA GLY A 80 -12.63 -6.78 -2.92
C GLY A 80 -14.15 -6.65 -2.95
N LEU A 81 -14.71 -6.44 -4.14
CA LEU A 81 -16.16 -6.39 -4.33
C LEU A 81 -16.80 -7.78 -4.16
N GLY A 82 -16.19 -8.84 -4.72
CA GLY A 82 -16.64 -10.22 -4.53
C GLY A 82 -16.66 -10.62 -3.05
N VAL A 83 -15.62 -10.30 -2.31
CA VAL A 83 -15.52 -10.56 -0.87
C VAL A 83 -16.63 -9.82 -0.11
N LYS A 84 -16.89 -8.56 -0.45
CA LYS A 84 -17.96 -7.76 0.17
C LYS A 84 -19.35 -8.29 -0.15
N GLN A 85 -19.63 -8.66 -1.41
CA GLN A 85 -20.96 -9.14 -1.82
C GLN A 85 -21.28 -10.53 -1.27
N THR A 86 -20.28 -11.41 -1.16
CA THR A 86 -20.47 -12.75 -0.59
C THR A 86 -20.49 -12.75 0.93
N GLY A 87 -19.94 -11.70 1.61
CA GLY A 87 -19.77 -11.68 3.06
C GLY A 87 -18.64 -12.58 3.58
N LEU A 88 -17.78 -13.06 2.69
CA LEU A 88 -16.64 -13.93 3.04
C LEU A 88 -15.70 -13.29 4.06
N ASP A 89 -15.49 -11.97 3.98
CA ASP A 89 -14.70 -11.19 4.90
C ASP A 89 -15.22 -11.30 6.35
N THR A 90 -16.50 -11.04 6.54
CA THR A 90 -17.14 -11.11 7.85
C THR A 90 -17.07 -12.51 8.43
N ARG A 91 -17.28 -13.54 7.61
CA ARG A 91 -17.15 -14.94 8.00
C ARG A 91 -15.73 -15.28 8.44
N LEU A 92 -14.73 -14.90 7.64
CA LEU A 92 -13.31 -15.16 7.95
C LEU A 92 -12.92 -14.51 9.27
N VAL A 93 -13.28 -13.24 9.47
CA VAL A 93 -13.01 -12.51 10.72
C VAL A 93 -13.63 -13.24 11.91
N ARG A 94 -14.92 -13.55 11.87
CA ARG A 94 -15.61 -14.25 12.96
C ARG A 94 -15.00 -15.64 13.23
N SER A 95 -14.77 -16.41 12.19
CA SER A 95 -14.18 -17.75 12.30
C SER A 95 -12.79 -17.71 12.93
N LEU A 96 -11.93 -16.83 12.48
CA LEU A 96 -10.56 -16.74 12.98
C LEU A 96 -10.52 -16.22 14.43
N LEU A 97 -11.33 -15.23 14.78
CA LEU A 97 -11.37 -14.68 16.15
C LEU A 97 -11.78 -15.72 17.21
N THR A 98 -12.54 -16.76 16.83
CA THR A 98 -12.92 -17.83 17.76
C THR A 98 -11.74 -18.68 18.24
N HIS A 99 -10.62 -18.69 17.51
CA HIS A 99 -9.43 -19.49 17.82
C HIS A 99 -8.44 -18.81 18.76
N PHE A 100 -8.62 -17.53 19.04
CA PHE A 100 -7.70 -16.79 19.89
C PHE A 100 -8.15 -16.76 21.37
N PRO A 101 -7.19 -16.73 22.32
CA PRO A 101 -7.49 -16.64 23.75
C PRO A 101 -8.33 -15.40 24.08
N LYS A 102 -9.34 -15.59 24.96
CA LYS A 102 -10.27 -14.53 25.38
C LYS A 102 -9.68 -13.54 26.39
N ILE A 103 -8.37 -13.58 26.63
CA ILE A 103 -7.65 -12.57 27.39
C ILE A 103 -7.28 -11.39 26.45
N TYR A 104 -7.20 -10.19 27.00
CA TYR A 104 -7.01 -8.97 26.20
C TYR A 104 -5.82 -9.04 25.23
N ILE A 105 -4.65 -9.50 25.68
CA ILE A 105 -3.47 -9.64 24.83
C ILE A 105 -3.72 -10.65 23.68
N GLY A 106 -4.36 -11.78 23.98
CA GLY A 106 -4.72 -12.77 22.97
C GLY A 106 -5.68 -12.22 21.92
N MET A 107 -6.62 -11.36 22.32
CA MET A 107 -7.53 -10.69 21.39
C MET A 107 -6.78 -9.68 20.49
N ILE A 108 -5.85 -8.89 21.04
CA ILE A 108 -5.04 -7.95 20.26
C ILE A 108 -4.21 -8.71 19.20
N TYR A 109 -3.52 -9.80 19.59
CA TYR A 109 -2.80 -10.64 18.63
C TYR A 109 -3.75 -11.27 17.60
N GLY A 110 -4.89 -11.79 18.06
CA GLY A 110 -5.90 -12.39 17.18
C GLY A 110 -6.41 -11.42 16.14
N VAL A 111 -6.82 -10.23 16.55
CA VAL A 111 -7.30 -9.19 15.65
C VAL A 111 -6.20 -8.78 14.67
N PHE A 112 -4.97 -8.59 15.15
CA PHE A 112 -3.84 -8.20 14.30
C PHE A 112 -3.52 -9.26 13.23
N TRP A 113 -3.49 -10.54 13.61
CA TRP A 113 -3.23 -11.64 12.68
C TRP A 113 -4.36 -11.87 11.70
N VAL A 114 -5.62 -11.74 12.14
CA VAL A 114 -6.80 -11.78 11.26
C VAL A 114 -6.73 -10.64 10.24
N ALA A 115 -6.44 -9.44 10.70
CA ALA A 115 -6.29 -8.27 9.83
C ALA A 115 -5.18 -8.46 8.78
N THR A 116 -4.05 -9.06 9.19
CA THR A 116 -2.96 -9.43 8.26
C THR A 116 -3.38 -10.50 7.27
N SER A 117 -4.09 -11.55 7.72
CA SER A 117 -4.54 -12.62 6.83
C SER A 117 -5.50 -12.10 5.75
N LEU A 118 -6.32 -11.11 6.07
CA LEU A 118 -7.17 -10.46 5.07
C LEU A 118 -6.35 -9.71 4.01
N ALA A 119 -5.11 -9.32 4.29
CA ALA A 119 -4.25 -8.68 3.29
C ALA A 119 -3.84 -9.62 2.15
N LEU A 120 -3.86 -10.94 2.39
CA LEU A 120 -3.62 -11.94 1.34
C LEU A 120 -4.79 -12.05 0.37
N ILE A 121 -5.99 -11.61 0.78
CA ILE A 121 -7.25 -11.86 0.08
C ILE A 121 -7.82 -10.56 -0.51
N VAL A 122 -7.79 -9.47 0.25
CA VAL A 122 -8.39 -8.17 -0.11
C VAL A 122 -7.29 -7.14 -0.33
N PRO A 123 -7.01 -6.73 -1.56
CA PRO A 123 -5.86 -5.86 -1.87
C PRO A 123 -6.02 -4.38 -1.47
N SER A 124 -7.06 -4.00 -0.76
CA SER A 124 -7.31 -2.61 -0.35
C SER A 124 -7.18 -2.44 1.16
N ALA A 125 -6.10 -1.84 1.63
CA ALA A 125 -5.90 -1.58 3.06
C ALA A 125 -7.02 -0.70 3.66
N SER A 126 -7.44 0.35 2.97
CA SER A 126 -8.57 1.19 3.42
C SER A 126 -9.89 0.42 3.44
N GLY A 127 -10.12 -0.45 2.46
CA GLY A 127 -11.30 -1.32 2.43
C GLY A 127 -11.32 -2.30 3.60
N ARG A 128 -10.19 -2.92 3.91
CA ARG A 128 -10.05 -3.82 5.07
C ARG A 128 -10.29 -3.08 6.39
N VAL A 129 -9.76 -1.87 6.55
CA VAL A 129 -9.99 -1.04 7.74
C VAL A 129 -11.46 -0.65 7.87
N ALA A 130 -12.09 -0.22 6.78
CA ALA A 130 -13.51 0.13 6.76
C ALA A 130 -14.42 -1.03 7.15
N LEU A 131 -14.02 -2.26 6.83
CA LEU A 131 -14.70 -3.47 7.27
C LEU A 131 -14.44 -3.79 8.74
N LEU A 132 -13.15 -3.82 9.14
CA LEU A 132 -12.76 -4.33 10.46
C LEU A 132 -13.12 -3.38 11.60
N VAL A 133 -13.03 -2.07 11.40
CA VAL A 133 -13.27 -1.10 12.49
C VAL A 133 -14.68 -1.19 13.06
N PRO A 134 -15.77 -1.23 12.28
CA PRO A 134 -17.12 -1.43 12.82
C PRO A 134 -17.25 -2.75 13.61
N ILE A 135 -16.63 -3.84 13.13
CA ILE A 135 -16.63 -5.13 13.83
C ILE A 135 -15.89 -5.01 15.18
N MET A 136 -14.75 -4.32 15.20
CA MET A 136 -14.01 -4.09 16.45
C MET A 136 -14.77 -3.18 17.42
N VAL A 137 -15.51 -2.20 16.93
CA VAL A 137 -16.39 -1.36 17.76
C VAL A 137 -17.50 -2.20 18.40
N ALA A 138 -18.14 -3.09 17.62
CA ALA A 138 -19.16 -4.01 18.14
C ALA A 138 -18.55 -5.00 19.17
N LEU A 139 -17.42 -5.62 18.84
CA LEU A 139 -16.70 -6.53 19.74
C LEU A 139 -16.31 -5.83 21.06
N ALA A 140 -15.81 -4.61 20.98
CA ALA A 140 -15.46 -3.83 22.16
C ALA A 140 -16.67 -3.59 23.09
N LYS A 141 -17.84 -3.29 22.51
CA LYS A 141 -19.10 -3.13 23.23
C LYS A 141 -19.52 -4.44 23.91
N GLU A 142 -19.45 -5.57 23.23
CA GLU A 142 -19.73 -6.91 23.77
C GLU A 142 -18.82 -7.27 24.93
N LEU A 143 -17.55 -6.90 24.86
CA LEU A 143 -16.55 -7.12 25.91
C LEU A 143 -16.71 -6.14 27.10
N GLY A 144 -17.68 -5.23 27.05
CA GLY A 144 -17.93 -4.24 28.09
C GLY A 144 -16.96 -3.06 28.10
N PHE A 145 -16.22 -2.83 27.01
CA PHE A 145 -15.35 -1.66 26.88
C PHE A 145 -16.17 -0.40 26.54
N GLY A 146 -15.99 0.64 27.34
CA GLY A 146 -16.62 1.94 27.08
C GLY A 146 -16.03 2.66 25.86
N GLU A 147 -16.75 3.66 25.33
CA GLU A 147 -16.35 4.39 24.12
C GLU A 147 -14.93 5.01 24.16
N LYS A 148 -14.48 5.44 25.32
CA LYS A 148 -13.16 6.06 25.56
C LYS A 148 -12.16 5.12 26.24
N SER A 149 -12.48 3.82 26.34
CA SER A 149 -11.60 2.83 27.00
C SER A 149 -10.36 2.55 26.19
N LYS A 150 -9.28 2.20 26.89
CA LYS A 150 -8.04 1.75 26.26
C LYS A 150 -8.27 0.47 25.46
N GLY A 151 -9.05 -0.47 25.99
CA GLY A 151 -9.35 -1.74 25.33
C GLY A 151 -9.99 -1.59 23.97
N ARG A 152 -10.98 -0.69 23.85
CA ARG A 152 -11.60 -0.37 22.55
C ARG A 152 -10.59 0.25 21.59
N THR A 153 -9.80 1.22 22.05
CA THR A 153 -8.75 1.86 21.24
C THR A 153 -7.75 0.84 20.72
N GLY A 154 -7.27 -0.06 21.60
CA GLY A 154 -6.31 -1.09 21.21
C GLY A 154 -6.85 -2.07 20.17
N LEU A 155 -8.12 -2.52 20.29
CA LEU A 155 -8.74 -3.40 19.28
C LEU A 155 -8.82 -2.73 17.91
N ILE A 156 -9.21 -1.46 17.85
CA ILE A 156 -9.32 -0.71 16.59
C ILE A 156 -7.92 -0.49 15.97
N LEU A 157 -6.92 -0.14 16.78
CA LEU A 157 -5.54 0.02 16.32
C LEU A 157 -4.93 -1.31 15.86
N ALA A 158 -5.21 -2.41 16.57
CA ALA A 158 -4.76 -3.74 16.14
C ALA A 158 -5.34 -4.12 14.76
N ALA A 159 -6.62 -3.85 14.52
CA ALA A 159 -7.23 -4.09 13.21
C ALA A 159 -6.64 -3.19 12.13
N SER A 160 -6.44 -1.90 12.42
CA SER A 160 -5.93 -0.92 11.46
C SER A 160 -4.47 -1.19 11.09
N LEU A 161 -3.58 -1.31 12.07
CA LEU A 161 -2.16 -1.51 11.84
C LEU A 161 -1.85 -2.94 11.36
N GLY A 162 -2.58 -3.95 11.84
CA GLY A 162 -2.45 -5.33 11.39
C GLY A 162 -2.81 -5.53 9.92
N THR A 163 -3.76 -4.75 9.41
CA THR A 163 -4.09 -4.79 7.97
C THR A 163 -3.12 -3.99 7.10
N MET A 164 -2.29 -3.12 7.68
CA MET A 164 -1.46 -2.19 6.92
C MET A 164 0.02 -2.54 6.99
N VAL A 165 0.58 -2.68 8.19
CA VAL A 165 2.05 -2.80 8.37
C VAL A 165 2.61 -4.10 7.78
N PRO A 166 2.08 -5.30 8.11
CA PRO A 166 2.56 -6.51 7.47
C PRO A 166 2.27 -6.57 5.97
N ALA A 167 1.23 -5.87 5.52
CA ALA A 167 0.81 -5.84 4.12
C ALA A 167 1.82 -5.15 3.19
N PHE A 168 2.73 -4.32 3.71
CA PHE A 168 3.84 -3.78 2.92
C PHE A 168 4.76 -4.88 2.36
N ASN A 169 4.76 -6.06 2.97
CA ASN A 169 5.57 -7.20 2.57
C ASN A 169 4.81 -8.20 1.67
N ILE A 170 3.59 -7.87 1.25
CA ILE A 170 2.71 -8.72 0.43
C ILE A 170 2.36 -7.94 -0.84
N LEU A 171 2.91 -8.32 -1.97
CA LEU A 171 2.89 -7.51 -3.21
C LEU A 171 1.52 -6.95 -3.57
N PRO A 172 0.42 -7.72 -3.67
CA PRO A 172 -0.87 -7.20 -4.09
C PRO A 172 -1.68 -6.52 -2.98
N ALA A 173 -1.14 -6.42 -1.77
CA ALA A 173 -1.94 -6.07 -0.59
C ALA A 173 -2.29 -4.59 -0.46
N ASN A 174 -1.51 -3.70 -1.08
CA ASN A 174 -1.73 -2.25 -0.97
C ASN A 174 -1.17 -1.45 -2.16
N VAL A 175 -1.61 -0.20 -2.29
CA VAL A 175 -1.24 0.67 -3.42
C VAL A 175 0.26 1.00 -3.47
N PRO A 176 0.99 1.28 -2.37
CA PRO A 176 2.43 1.52 -2.44
C PRO A 176 3.23 0.37 -3.07
N ASN A 177 2.93 -0.87 -2.71
CA ASN A 177 3.59 -2.04 -3.30
C ASN A 177 3.35 -2.12 -4.81
N MET A 178 2.11 -1.85 -5.23
CA MET A 178 1.74 -1.85 -6.65
C MET A 178 2.37 -0.68 -7.40
N ALA A 179 2.54 0.47 -6.75
CA ALA A 179 3.28 1.60 -7.31
C ALA A 179 4.76 1.25 -7.51
N LEU A 180 5.38 0.57 -6.54
CA LEU A 180 6.74 0.06 -6.68
C LEU A 180 6.84 -0.95 -7.84
N TYR A 181 5.96 -1.95 -7.85
CA TYR A 181 5.93 -2.97 -8.89
C TYR A 181 5.84 -2.36 -10.29
N GLY A 182 4.92 -1.40 -10.47
CA GLY A 182 4.75 -0.72 -11.76
C GLY A 182 5.90 0.23 -12.11
N ALA A 183 6.48 0.93 -11.14
CA ALA A 183 7.60 1.82 -11.38
C ALA A 183 8.90 1.04 -11.68
N ALA A 184 9.17 -0.05 -10.96
CA ALA A 184 10.31 -0.92 -11.20
C ALA A 184 10.27 -1.52 -12.62
N ASP A 185 9.11 -1.99 -13.06
CA ASP A 185 8.92 -2.51 -14.43
C ASP A 185 9.09 -1.40 -15.48
N SER A 186 8.42 -0.26 -15.31
CA SER A 186 8.38 0.79 -16.33
C SER A 186 9.65 1.65 -16.44
N VAL A 187 10.42 1.80 -15.36
CA VAL A 187 11.61 2.68 -15.28
C VAL A 187 12.90 1.88 -15.36
N LEU A 188 12.96 0.72 -14.68
CA LEU A 188 14.19 -0.08 -14.53
C LEU A 188 14.13 -1.41 -15.30
N ASN A 189 12.99 -1.75 -15.91
CA ASN A 189 12.73 -3.06 -16.53
C ASN A 189 12.93 -4.25 -15.54
N ILE A 190 12.68 -4.02 -14.26
CA ILE A 190 12.76 -5.05 -13.22
C ILE A 190 11.37 -5.62 -12.99
N GLN A 191 11.20 -6.90 -13.30
CA GLN A 191 9.96 -7.63 -13.04
C GLN A 191 10.05 -8.32 -11.67
N LEU A 192 9.33 -7.77 -10.70
CA LEU A 192 9.24 -8.36 -9.37
C LEU A 192 8.28 -9.55 -9.38
N THR A 193 8.72 -10.71 -8.93
CA THR A 193 7.81 -11.82 -8.67
C THR A 193 7.15 -11.67 -7.30
N TYR A 194 5.99 -12.30 -7.10
CA TYR A 194 5.34 -12.32 -5.79
C TYR A 194 6.21 -13.07 -4.77
N ALA A 195 6.75 -14.22 -5.19
CA ALA A 195 7.56 -15.07 -4.33
C ALA A 195 8.83 -14.36 -3.85
N ASP A 196 9.59 -13.74 -4.76
CA ASP A 196 10.82 -13.01 -4.39
C ASP A 196 10.50 -11.83 -3.48
N TYR A 197 9.48 -11.04 -3.81
CA TYR A 197 9.05 -9.91 -3.00
C TYR A 197 8.68 -10.35 -1.58
N PHE A 198 7.89 -11.41 -1.46
CA PHE A 198 7.45 -11.94 -0.18
C PHE A 198 8.61 -12.52 0.62
N LEU A 199 9.45 -13.36 0.01
CA LEU A 199 10.57 -14.02 0.69
C LEU A 199 11.67 -13.06 1.12
N LEU A 200 11.90 -11.97 0.37
CA LEU A 200 12.86 -10.95 0.75
C LEU A 200 12.39 -10.11 1.96
N ASN A 201 11.11 -9.82 2.06
CA ASN A 201 10.62 -8.82 2.99
C ASN A 201 9.87 -9.41 4.19
N PHE A 202 8.95 -10.37 3.95
CA PHE A 202 8.05 -10.85 5.00
C PHE A 202 8.74 -11.61 6.14
N PRO A 203 9.77 -12.46 5.92
CA PRO A 203 10.43 -13.18 7.01
C PRO A 203 11.07 -12.25 8.06
N VAL A 204 11.52 -11.07 7.67
CA VAL A 204 12.11 -10.09 8.59
C VAL A 204 11.07 -9.06 9.01
N MET A 205 10.62 -8.22 8.08
CA MET A 205 9.75 -7.09 8.40
C MET A 205 8.31 -7.51 8.73
N GLY A 206 7.78 -8.48 7.98
CA GLY A 206 6.43 -9.01 8.22
C GLY A 206 6.32 -9.73 9.56
N VAL A 207 7.26 -10.64 9.85
CA VAL A 207 7.29 -11.38 11.13
C VAL A 207 7.55 -10.43 12.30
N PHE A 208 8.49 -9.48 12.16
CA PHE A 208 8.70 -8.43 13.16
C PHE A 208 7.39 -7.67 13.46
N ALA A 209 6.68 -7.27 12.41
CA ALA A 209 5.41 -6.57 12.57
C ALA A 209 4.34 -7.43 13.28
N LEU A 210 4.24 -8.72 12.96
CA LEU A 210 3.29 -9.66 13.58
C LEU A 210 3.54 -9.89 15.08
N VAL A 211 4.76 -9.67 15.56
CA VAL A 211 5.13 -9.87 16.95
C VAL A 211 5.13 -8.55 17.72
N VAL A 212 5.81 -7.54 17.20
CA VAL A 212 6.11 -6.31 17.94
C VAL A 212 4.90 -5.36 18.02
N TYR A 213 4.20 -5.12 16.92
CA TYR A 213 3.06 -4.20 16.95
C TYR A 213 1.92 -4.65 17.86
N PRO A 214 1.43 -5.90 17.83
CA PRO A 214 0.40 -6.32 18.76
C PRO A 214 0.88 -6.30 20.22
N ALA A 215 2.16 -6.62 20.50
CA ALA A 215 2.73 -6.48 21.83
C ALA A 215 2.71 -5.02 22.31
N LEU A 216 3.18 -4.09 21.46
CA LEU A 216 3.19 -2.65 21.75
C LEU A 216 1.77 -2.12 22.01
N ILE A 217 0.81 -2.48 21.17
CA ILE A 217 -0.60 -2.09 21.33
C ILE A 217 -1.15 -2.63 22.65
N ALA A 218 -0.91 -3.91 22.96
CA ALA A 218 -1.38 -4.53 24.20
C ALA A 218 -0.76 -3.89 25.45
N MET A 219 0.48 -3.41 25.37
CA MET A 219 1.15 -2.69 26.46
C MET A 219 0.61 -1.27 26.64
N LEU A 220 0.48 -0.50 25.57
CA LEU A 220 0.04 0.90 25.60
C LEU A 220 -1.44 1.05 25.99
N PHE A 221 -2.26 0.12 25.52
CA PHE A 221 -3.72 0.17 25.67
C PHE A 221 -4.26 -0.97 26.53
N ARG A 222 -3.48 -1.39 27.55
CA ARG A 222 -3.87 -2.47 28.45
C ARG A 222 -5.23 -2.21 29.09
N ASP A 223 -6.11 -3.21 29.01
CA ASP A 223 -7.45 -3.20 29.57
C ASP A 223 -7.88 -4.64 29.91
N THR A 224 -9.00 -4.79 30.60
CA THR A 224 -9.52 -6.10 31.02
C THR A 224 -10.96 -6.24 30.53
N PRO A 225 -11.29 -7.26 29.73
CA PRO A 225 -12.67 -7.54 29.32
C PRO A 225 -13.56 -7.76 30.53
N ARG A 226 -14.72 -7.15 30.56
CA ARG A 226 -15.70 -7.29 31.64
C ARG A 226 -16.68 -8.43 31.41
N HIS A 227 -16.86 -8.82 30.17
CA HIS A 227 -17.78 -9.87 29.75
C HIS A 227 -17.05 -10.86 28.83
N PRO A 228 -17.38 -12.18 28.93
CA PRO A 228 -16.86 -13.19 28.01
C PRO A 228 -17.58 -13.11 26.66
N GLY A 229 -17.30 -12.29 25.75
CA GLY A 229 -17.99 -12.08 24.47
C GLY A 229 -18.86 -13.27 23.98
N HIS A 230 -19.99 -12.99 23.39
CA HIS A 230 -20.90 -14.01 22.87
C HIS A 230 -20.30 -14.65 21.59
N GLN A 231 -20.32 -15.97 21.52
CA GLN A 231 -20.04 -16.68 20.27
C GLN A 231 -21.32 -16.74 19.44
N GLU A 232 -21.46 -15.88 18.45
CA GLU A 232 -22.48 -16.09 17.45
C GLU A 232 -22.17 -17.36 16.63
N LYS A 233 -23.19 -18.19 16.42
CA LYS A 233 -23.08 -19.34 15.51
C LYS A 233 -22.83 -18.84 14.09
N ILE A 234 -21.71 -19.27 13.52
CA ILE A 234 -21.39 -18.96 12.12
C ILE A 234 -22.37 -19.75 11.24
N ALA A 235 -23.08 -19.06 10.36
CA ALA A 235 -24.03 -19.68 9.43
C ALA A 235 -23.34 -20.72 8.52
N ALA A 236 -24.10 -21.62 7.88
CA ALA A 236 -23.55 -22.55 6.89
C ALA A 236 -22.92 -21.81 5.70
N TRP A 237 -21.94 -22.43 5.05
CA TRP A 237 -21.26 -21.86 3.89
C TRP A 237 -22.19 -21.69 2.70
N ALA A 238 -22.31 -20.49 2.17
CA ALA A 238 -23.01 -20.23 0.92
C ALA A 238 -22.18 -20.71 -0.30
N GLY A 239 -22.86 -21.00 -1.41
CA GLY A 239 -22.19 -21.49 -2.63
C GLY A 239 -21.19 -20.46 -3.19
N ASP A 240 -21.56 -19.17 -3.16
CA ASP A 240 -20.73 -18.07 -3.67
C ASP A 240 -19.51 -17.83 -2.81
N GLU A 241 -19.62 -17.95 -1.49
CA GLU A 241 -18.49 -17.89 -0.57
C GLU A 241 -17.45 -18.97 -0.88
N LYS A 242 -17.91 -20.21 -1.11
CA LYS A 242 -17.00 -21.33 -1.44
C LYS A 242 -16.32 -21.13 -2.78
N ARG A 243 -17.05 -20.65 -3.80
CA ARG A 243 -16.49 -20.37 -5.14
C ARG A 243 -15.46 -19.27 -5.07
N LEU A 244 -15.77 -18.16 -4.38
CA LEU A 244 -14.83 -17.08 -4.21
C LEU A 244 -13.57 -17.51 -3.45
N LEU A 245 -13.73 -18.26 -2.36
CA LEU A 245 -12.60 -18.80 -1.60
C LEU A 245 -11.72 -19.69 -2.48
N LEU A 246 -12.33 -20.54 -3.33
CA LEU A 246 -11.59 -21.37 -4.29
C LEU A 246 -10.78 -20.49 -5.28
N PHE A 247 -11.39 -19.46 -5.87
CA PHE A 247 -10.69 -18.58 -6.83
C PHE A 247 -9.53 -17.82 -6.16
N LEU A 248 -9.75 -17.31 -4.95
CA LEU A 248 -8.71 -16.66 -4.15
C LEU A 248 -7.57 -17.62 -3.79
N THR A 249 -7.90 -18.87 -3.43
CA THR A 249 -6.91 -19.90 -3.12
C THR A 249 -6.07 -20.25 -4.35
N ILE A 250 -6.72 -20.41 -5.52
CA ILE A 250 -6.02 -20.68 -6.78
C ILE A 250 -5.10 -19.49 -7.13
N ALA A 251 -5.60 -18.26 -7.02
CA ALA A 251 -4.79 -17.07 -7.29
C ALA A 251 -3.57 -16.99 -6.34
N LEU A 252 -3.76 -17.24 -5.05
CA LEU A 252 -2.67 -17.26 -4.07
C LEU A 252 -1.64 -18.36 -4.37
N LEU A 253 -2.09 -19.56 -4.72
CA LEU A 253 -1.17 -20.63 -5.10
C LEU A 253 -0.36 -20.27 -6.35
N LEU A 254 -1.00 -19.69 -7.37
CA LEU A 254 -0.32 -19.22 -8.57
C LEU A 254 0.67 -18.09 -8.25
N TRP A 255 0.36 -17.19 -7.33
CA TRP A 255 1.32 -16.15 -6.90
C TRP A 255 2.51 -16.74 -6.16
N ILE A 256 2.30 -17.68 -5.24
CA ILE A 256 3.41 -18.32 -4.49
C ILE A 256 4.32 -19.14 -5.41
N THR A 257 3.78 -19.67 -6.49
CA THR A 257 4.50 -20.50 -7.46
C THR A 257 4.90 -19.76 -8.73
N ASP A 258 4.84 -18.43 -8.76
CA ASP A 258 5.09 -17.63 -9.95
C ASP A 258 6.51 -17.80 -10.51
N SER A 259 7.49 -18.07 -9.65
CA SER A 259 8.86 -18.43 -10.04
C SER A 259 8.96 -19.74 -10.83
N LEU A 260 7.96 -20.66 -10.72
CA LEU A 260 7.95 -21.93 -11.43
C LEU A 260 7.35 -21.83 -12.83
N HIS A 261 6.32 -21.01 -13.00
CA HIS A 261 5.58 -20.90 -14.28
C HIS A 261 5.77 -19.58 -15.01
N GLY A 262 6.42 -18.58 -14.39
CA GLY A 262 6.74 -17.29 -15.02
C GLY A 262 5.54 -16.38 -15.34
N ILE A 263 4.33 -16.72 -14.85
CA ILE A 263 3.14 -15.87 -15.07
C ILE A 263 3.20 -14.72 -14.06
N SER A 264 3.25 -13.50 -14.58
CA SER A 264 3.26 -12.31 -13.75
C SER A 264 2.04 -12.24 -12.80
N PRO A 265 2.22 -11.75 -11.56
CA PRO A 265 1.13 -11.57 -10.60
C PRO A 265 -0.06 -10.78 -11.15
N ALA A 266 0.18 -9.85 -12.07
CA ALA A 266 -0.86 -9.05 -12.72
C ALA A 266 -1.83 -9.90 -13.55
N TRP A 267 -1.32 -10.87 -14.30
CA TRP A 267 -2.14 -11.72 -15.15
C TRP A 267 -2.93 -12.74 -14.34
N VAL A 268 -2.36 -13.24 -13.26
CA VAL A 268 -3.08 -14.08 -12.30
C VAL A 268 -4.26 -13.32 -11.70
N ALA A 269 -4.05 -12.06 -11.27
CA ALA A 269 -5.10 -11.21 -10.73
C ALA A 269 -6.21 -10.94 -11.76
N LEU A 270 -5.84 -10.62 -12.99
CA LEU A 270 -6.79 -10.39 -14.09
C LEU A 270 -7.59 -11.66 -14.39
N GLY A 271 -6.92 -12.82 -14.53
CA GLY A 271 -7.60 -14.10 -14.79
C GLY A 271 -8.62 -14.47 -13.72
N ALA A 272 -8.23 -14.29 -12.46
CA ALA A 272 -9.12 -14.57 -11.35
C ALA A 272 -10.27 -13.53 -11.23
N ALA A 273 -10.05 -12.27 -11.57
CA ALA A 273 -11.11 -11.27 -11.71
C ALA A 273 -12.12 -11.66 -12.81
N ILE A 274 -11.63 -12.11 -13.96
CA ILE A 274 -12.48 -12.62 -15.04
C ILE A 274 -13.34 -13.78 -14.53
N LEU A 275 -12.79 -14.75 -13.78
CA LEU A 275 -13.56 -15.84 -13.20
C LEU A 275 -14.69 -15.35 -12.27
N CYS A 276 -14.43 -14.29 -11.49
CA CYS A 276 -15.45 -13.68 -10.63
C CYS A 276 -16.61 -13.03 -11.41
N LEU A 277 -16.33 -12.56 -12.64
CA LEU A 277 -17.28 -11.84 -13.50
C LEU A 277 -17.96 -12.75 -14.52
N LEU A 278 -17.47 -13.98 -14.73
CA LEU A 278 -18.03 -14.88 -15.75
C LEU A 278 -19.49 -15.24 -15.44
N PRO A 279 -20.39 -15.10 -16.42
CA PRO A 279 -21.78 -15.55 -16.28
C PRO A 279 -21.85 -17.02 -15.85
N ARG A 280 -22.73 -17.35 -14.91
CA ARG A 280 -22.99 -18.71 -14.35
C ARG A 280 -21.89 -19.28 -13.45
N ILE A 281 -20.64 -18.85 -13.59
CA ILE A 281 -19.48 -19.32 -12.80
C ILE A 281 -19.15 -18.31 -11.70
N GLY A 282 -19.07 -17.04 -12.08
CA GLY A 282 -18.77 -15.96 -11.17
C GLY A 282 -19.91 -15.67 -10.18
N MET A 283 -19.58 -14.91 -9.15
CA MET A 283 -20.51 -14.45 -8.13
C MET A 283 -20.89 -12.98 -8.32
N LEU A 284 -20.24 -12.27 -9.25
CA LEU A 284 -20.49 -10.85 -9.52
C LEU A 284 -21.34 -10.67 -10.78
N PRO A 285 -22.37 -9.81 -10.75
CA PRO A 285 -23.17 -9.55 -11.94
C PRO A 285 -22.37 -8.73 -12.96
N PRO A 286 -22.59 -8.91 -14.29
CA PRO A 286 -21.81 -8.24 -15.32
C PRO A 286 -21.84 -6.69 -15.29
N ASN A 287 -22.91 -6.09 -14.78
CA ASN A 287 -23.09 -4.64 -14.66
C ASN A 287 -22.21 -4.00 -13.58
N VAL A 288 -21.54 -4.78 -12.75
CA VAL A 288 -20.62 -4.33 -11.70
C VAL A 288 -19.52 -3.43 -12.26
N LEU A 289 -19.01 -3.73 -13.46
CA LEU A 289 -17.99 -2.93 -14.11
C LEU A 289 -18.46 -1.51 -14.45
N GLY A 290 -19.76 -1.32 -14.68
CA GLY A 290 -20.33 -0.02 -15.04
C GLY A 290 -20.77 0.84 -13.85
N GLY A 291 -20.87 0.31 -12.64
CA GLY A 291 -21.49 1.05 -11.54
C GLY A 291 -20.89 0.86 -10.15
N GLU A 292 -20.34 -0.30 -9.82
CA GLU A 292 -19.94 -0.59 -8.45
C GLU A 292 -18.41 -0.52 -8.22
N ILE A 293 -17.60 -0.59 -9.29
CA ILE A 293 -16.15 -0.50 -9.17
C ILE A 293 -15.72 0.96 -9.12
N ASN A 294 -15.01 1.32 -8.04
CA ASN A 294 -14.35 2.61 -7.95
C ASN A 294 -13.02 2.59 -8.72
N TYR A 295 -12.99 3.19 -9.90
CA TYR A 295 -11.80 3.30 -10.75
C TYR A 295 -10.79 4.38 -10.28
N GLY A 296 -11.12 5.16 -9.26
CA GLY A 296 -10.23 6.20 -8.72
C GLY A 296 -8.83 5.69 -8.37
N PRO A 297 -8.67 4.56 -7.67
CA PRO A 297 -7.36 3.98 -7.37
C PRO A 297 -6.53 3.61 -8.62
N LEU A 298 -7.16 3.20 -9.72
CA LEU A 298 -6.47 2.90 -10.98
C LEU A 298 -5.89 4.17 -11.61
N LEU A 299 -6.71 5.23 -11.72
CA LEU A 299 -6.26 6.52 -12.25
C LEU A 299 -5.17 7.14 -11.37
N PHE A 300 -5.30 7.01 -10.05
CA PHE A 300 -4.29 7.46 -9.11
C PHE A 300 -2.96 6.71 -9.31
N LEU A 301 -2.99 5.40 -9.39
CA LEU A 301 -1.80 4.58 -9.61
C LEU A 301 -1.12 4.90 -10.95
N ALA A 302 -1.90 5.05 -12.02
CA ALA A 302 -1.37 5.43 -13.33
C ALA A 302 -0.61 6.76 -13.27
N GLY A 303 -1.15 7.75 -12.56
CA GLY A 303 -0.48 9.04 -12.34
C GLY A 303 0.79 8.90 -11.52
N VAL A 304 0.77 8.10 -10.45
CA VAL A 304 1.94 7.88 -9.59
C VAL A 304 3.09 7.21 -10.34
N ILE A 305 2.80 6.16 -11.11
CA ILE A 305 3.82 5.48 -11.95
C ILE A 305 4.34 6.43 -13.03
N GLY A 306 3.44 7.14 -13.72
CA GLY A 306 3.81 8.14 -14.71
C GLY A 306 4.69 9.26 -14.14
N LEU A 307 4.45 9.68 -12.89
CA LEU A 307 5.27 10.67 -12.20
C LEU A 307 6.72 10.17 -12.04
N GLY A 308 6.90 8.92 -11.58
CA GLY A 308 8.23 8.31 -11.49
C GLY A 308 8.93 8.22 -12.84
N ALA A 309 8.21 7.82 -13.89
CA ALA A 309 8.74 7.76 -15.25
C ALA A 309 9.12 9.15 -15.80
N VAL A 310 8.33 10.19 -15.54
CA VAL A 310 8.63 11.58 -15.90
C VAL A 310 9.85 12.09 -15.14
N ALA A 311 9.94 11.84 -13.83
CA ALA A 311 11.08 12.22 -13.00
C ALA A 311 12.39 11.60 -13.51
N ASN A 312 12.35 10.31 -13.87
CA ASN A 312 13.48 9.61 -14.46
C ASN A 312 13.83 10.15 -15.85
N HIS A 313 12.84 10.31 -16.74
CA HIS A 313 13.04 10.83 -18.10
C HIS A 313 13.65 12.24 -18.12
N ALA A 314 13.23 13.09 -17.21
CA ALA A 314 13.74 14.45 -17.07
C ALA A 314 15.09 14.54 -16.33
N GLY A 315 15.64 13.41 -15.85
CA GLY A 315 16.88 13.40 -15.08
C GLY A 315 16.78 13.90 -13.63
N LEU A 316 15.59 14.24 -13.17
CA LEU A 316 15.39 14.76 -11.80
C LEU A 316 15.78 13.75 -10.72
N GLY A 317 15.53 12.46 -10.95
CA GLY A 317 15.92 11.44 -10.01
C GLY A 317 17.43 11.38 -9.80
N ALA A 318 18.23 11.52 -10.87
CA ALA A 318 19.67 11.55 -10.80
C ALA A 318 20.19 12.78 -10.03
N VAL A 319 19.67 13.99 -10.33
CA VAL A 319 20.06 15.22 -9.65
C VAL A 319 19.75 15.15 -8.14
N ILE A 320 18.57 14.66 -7.77
CA ILE A 320 18.20 14.49 -6.35
C ILE A 320 19.14 13.48 -5.69
N ALA A 321 19.42 12.35 -6.35
CA ALA A 321 20.33 11.33 -5.83
C ALA A 321 21.75 11.88 -5.65
N GLU A 322 22.27 12.67 -6.60
CA GLU A 322 23.59 13.30 -6.50
C GLU A 322 23.68 14.27 -5.31
N ILE A 323 22.63 15.07 -5.06
CA ILE A 323 22.54 15.92 -3.88
C ILE A 323 22.60 15.07 -2.61
N LEU A 324 21.86 13.96 -2.57
CA LEU A 324 21.84 13.06 -1.41
C LEU A 324 23.19 12.37 -1.19
N ILE A 325 23.89 12.00 -2.25
CA ILE A 325 25.23 11.43 -2.17
C ILE A 325 26.24 12.39 -1.53
N GLN A 326 26.06 13.71 -1.68
CA GLN A 326 26.89 14.70 -1.01
C GLN A 326 26.61 14.81 0.50
N PHE A 327 25.38 14.51 0.92
CA PHE A 327 24.99 14.52 2.34
C PHE A 327 25.24 13.19 3.05
N PHE A 328 25.08 12.09 2.34
CA PHE A 328 25.27 10.74 2.85
C PHE A 328 26.49 10.13 2.14
N GLU A 329 27.54 9.86 2.87
CA GLU A 329 28.76 9.25 2.32
C GLU A 329 28.50 7.79 1.89
N PHE A 330 27.90 7.59 0.71
CA PHE A 330 27.72 6.27 0.15
C PHE A 330 29.07 5.68 -0.30
N GLN A 331 29.33 4.43 0.10
CA GLN A 331 30.61 3.77 -0.22
C GLN A 331 30.35 2.32 -0.61
N LYS A 332 31.08 1.84 -1.63
CA LYS A 332 31.06 0.42 -1.99
C LYS A 332 31.61 -0.42 -0.84
N GLY A 333 30.83 -1.43 -0.42
CA GLY A 333 31.18 -2.31 0.71
C GLY A 333 30.77 -1.80 2.10
N ALA A 334 30.24 -0.59 2.23
CA ALA A 334 29.70 -0.06 3.50
C ALA A 334 28.20 -0.38 3.63
N ASP A 335 27.84 -1.67 3.62
CA ASP A 335 26.45 -2.11 3.46
C ASP A 335 25.48 -1.57 4.51
N PHE A 336 25.86 -1.56 5.78
CA PHE A 336 25.01 -1.02 6.85
C PHE A 336 24.78 0.49 6.70
N GLN A 337 25.83 1.25 6.39
CA GLN A 337 25.75 2.70 6.18
C GLN A 337 24.88 3.02 4.97
N ASN A 338 25.11 2.32 3.85
CA ASN A 338 24.33 2.47 2.62
C ASN A 338 22.84 2.16 2.88
N TYR A 339 22.56 1.08 3.58
CA TYR A 339 21.19 0.71 3.95
C TYR A 339 20.51 1.78 4.82
N ALA A 340 21.21 2.24 5.86
CA ALA A 340 20.68 3.28 6.75
C ALA A 340 20.43 4.60 5.99
N SER A 341 21.35 5.00 5.11
CA SER A 341 21.24 6.23 4.32
C SER A 341 20.08 6.16 3.31
N ILE A 342 19.92 5.04 2.60
CA ILE A 342 18.80 4.82 1.67
C ILE A 342 17.47 4.82 2.44
N SER A 343 17.41 4.12 3.57
CA SER A 343 16.20 4.07 4.39
C SER A 343 15.84 5.45 4.93
N LEU A 344 16.82 6.22 5.44
CA LEU A 344 16.59 7.59 5.92
C LEU A 344 16.14 8.51 4.80
N THR A 345 16.76 8.42 3.62
CA THR A 345 16.31 9.14 2.42
C THR A 345 14.86 8.85 2.10
N SER A 346 14.49 7.57 2.11
CA SER A 346 13.12 7.15 1.84
C SER A 346 12.14 7.67 2.89
N ILE A 347 12.51 7.69 4.18
CA ILE A 347 11.70 8.32 5.25
C ILE A 347 11.50 9.80 4.96
N VAL A 348 12.58 10.54 4.64
CA VAL A 348 12.51 11.96 4.32
C VAL A 348 11.59 12.22 3.12
N VAL A 349 11.73 11.44 2.04
CA VAL A 349 10.81 11.51 0.89
C VAL A 349 9.37 11.27 1.33
N GLY A 350 9.14 10.28 2.19
CA GLY A 350 7.81 9.95 2.73
C GLY A 350 7.17 11.07 3.56
N LEU A 351 7.96 11.93 4.21
CA LEU A 351 7.44 13.08 4.97
C LEU A 351 6.85 14.18 4.07
N PHE A 352 7.38 14.31 2.86
CA PHE A 352 6.97 15.35 1.91
C PHE A 352 6.02 14.85 0.80
N THR A 353 5.77 13.54 0.76
CA THR A 353 4.93 12.92 -0.26
C THR A 353 3.82 12.08 0.37
N THR A 354 2.94 11.55 -0.46
CA THR A 354 2.02 10.50 -0.02
C THR A 354 2.72 9.14 -0.06
N MET A 355 2.38 8.25 0.85
CA MET A 355 2.96 6.91 0.89
C MET A 355 2.90 6.15 -0.46
N PRO A 356 1.83 6.22 -1.27
CA PRO A 356 1.83 5.59 -2.59
C PRO A 356 2.76 6.25 -3.62
N ALA A 357 3.10 7.52 -3.49
CA ALA A 357 3.98 8.22 -4.42
C ALA A 357 5.48 8.00 -4.11
N GLN A 358 5.80 7.76 -2.83
CA GLN A 358 7.18 7.54 -2.36
C GLN A 358 7.95 6.47 -3.16
N PRO A 359 7.38 5.26 -3.44
CA PRO A 359 8.09 4.23 -4.22
C PRO A 359 8.52 4.69 -5.60
N SER A 360 7.64 5.38 -6.32
CA SER A 360 7.95 5.84 -7.69
C SER A 360 9.06 6.90 -7.71
N ILE A 361 9.15 7.73 -6.68
CA ILE A 361 10.23 8.73 -6.53
C ILE A 361 11.54 8.01 -6.22
N MET A 362 11.55 7.03 -5.30
CA MET A 362 12.74 6.25 -4.97
C MET A 362 13.24 5.45 -6.16
N VAL A 363 12.36 4.87 -6.95
CA VAL A 363 12.71 4.16 -8.20
C VAL A 363 13.41 5.08 -9.19
N ALA A 364 12.98 6.34 -9.34
CA ALA A 364 13.64 7.30 -10.24
C ALA A 364 15.08 7.65 -9.81
N MET A 365 15.45 7.44 -8.54
CA MET A 365 16.79 7.69 -7.99
C MET A 365 17.66 6.43 -7.98
N THR A 366 17.07 5.26 -8.18
CA THR A 366 17.70 3.95 -7.93
C THR A 366 18.97 3.74 -8.73
N GLY A 367 19.01 4.07 -10.02
CA GLY A 367 20.18 3.86 -10.87
C GLY A 367 21.43 4.59 -10.35
N THR A 368 21.29 5.85 -9.94
CA THR A 368 22.39 6.66 -9.37
C THR A 368 22.83 6.12 -8.01
N LEU A 369 21.90 5.74 -7.14
CA LEU A 369 22.20 5.16 -5.84
C LEU A 369 22.86 3.77 -5.95
N ALA A 370 22.46 2.96 -6.93
CA ALA A 370 23.07 1.67 -7.22
C ALA A 370 24.55 1.81 -7.62
N GLN A 371 24.87 2.80 -8.46
CA GLN A 371 26.25 3.10 -8.84
C GLN A 371 27.09 3.57 -7.65
N ALA A 372 26.55 4.42 -6.77
CA ALA A 372 27.24 4.94 -5.60
C ALA A 372 27.52 3.85 -4.55
N THR A 373 26.56 2.98 -4.30
CA THR A 373 26.65 1.90 -3.31
C THR A 373 27.37 0.65 -3.83
N GLY A 374 27.38 0.45 -5.16
CA GLY A 374 27.81 -0.78 -5.80
C GLY A 374 26.78 -1.92 -5.69
N TRP A 375 25.57 -1.62 -5.27
CA TRP A 375 24.47 -2.58 -5.15
C TRP A 375 23.71 -2.76 -6.46
N SER A 376 22.97 -3.85 -6.56
CA SER A 376 21.96 -3.99 -7.60
C SER A 376 20.81 -3.00 -7.39
N GLU A 377 20.16 -2.58 -8.46
CA GLU A 377 18.98 -1.74 -8.40
C GLU A 377 17.87 -2.36 -7.52
N LEU A 378 17.72 -3.68 -7.58
CA LEU A 378 16.79 -4.41 -6.74
C LEU A 378 17.09 -4.22 -5.24
N ASN A 379 18.38 -4.30 -4.85
CA ASN A 379 18.77 -4.12 -3.44
C ASN A 379 18.48 -2.68 -2.96
N VAL A 380 18.72 -1.67 -3.80
CA VAL A 380 18.39 -0.27 -3.49
C VAL A 380 16.89 -0.08 -3.30
N ILE A 381 16.08 -0.65 -4.20
CA ILE A 381 14.61 -0.60 -4.08
C ILE A 381 14.17 -1.26 -2.76
N MET A 382 14.66 -2.46 -2.46
CA MET A 382 14.27 -3.19 -1.25
C MET A 382 14.72 -2.47 0.03
N ALA A 383 15.90 -1.87 0.05
CA ALA A 383 16.35 -1.03 1.16
C ALA A 383 15.45 0.20 1.38
N SER A 384 15.00 0.84 0.29
CA SER A 384 14.07 2.00 0.39
C SER A 384 12.71 1.63 0.95
N MET A 385 12.26 0.39 0.73
CA MET A 385 10.96 -0.11 1.13
C MET A 385 10.80 -0.23 2.64
N THR A 386 11.88 -0.51 3.38
CA THR A 386 11.83 -0.65 4.84
C THR A 386 11.36 0.62 5.54
N ALA A 387 11.57 1.77 4.91
CA ALA A 387 11.12 3.07 5.40
C ALA A 387 9.60 3.29 5.34
N TRP A 388 8.85 2.48 4.58
CA TRP A 388 7.40 2.67 4.45
C TRP A 388 6.64 2.29 5.72
N GLY A 389 7.24 1.48 6.58
CA GLY A 389 6.72 1.22 7.92
C GLY A 389 6.87 2.41 8.88
N VAL A 390 7.60 3.47 8.50
CA VAL A 390 7.85 4.65 9.33
C VAL A 390 6.99 5.82 8.83
N PHE A 391 5.84 6.02 9.44
CA PHE A 391 4.91 7.10 9.13
C PHE A 391 4.45 7.77 10.44
N PRO A 392 5.20 8.73 10.96
CA PRO A 392 4.95 9.35 12.26
C PRO A 392 3.63 10.13 12.32
N PHE A 393 3.03 10.43 11.17
CA PHE A 393 1.78 11.17 11.12
C PHE A 393 0.65 10.33 10.53
N PHE A 394 -0.49 10.29 11.23
CA PHE A 394 -1.65 9.48 10.83
C PHE A 394 -2.20 9.82 9.43
N TYR A 395 -2.08 11.07 8.99
CA TYR A 395 -2.58 11.53 7.69
C TYR A 395 -1.75 11.02 6.49
N GLN A 396 -0.55 10.52 6.72
CA GLN A 396 0.30 9.97 5.65
C GLN A 396 -0.28 8.69 5.06
N THR A 397 -1.16 8.02 5.80
CA THR A 397 -1.74 6.74 5.42
C THR A 397 -3.27 6.77 5.43
N PRO A 398 -3.93 6.72 4.26
CA PRO A 398 -5.39 6.72 4.19
C PRO A 398 -6.09 5.67 5.07
N PRO A 399 -5.59 4.43 5.23
CA PRO A 399 -6.19 3.46 6.12
C PRO A 399 -6.26 3.92 7.58
N VAL A 400 -5.23 4.60 8.08
CA VAL A 400 -5.23 5.12 9.47
C VAL A 400 -6.22 6.27 9.61
N VAL A 401 -6.33 7.15 8.60
CA VAL A 401 -7.34 8.21 8.58
C VAL A 401 -8.76 7.62 8.67
N VAL A 402 -9.04 6.55 7.90
CA VAL A 402 -10.32 5.83 7.97
C VAL A 402 -10.55 5.23 9.36
N ALA A 403 -9.53 4.65 9.98
CA ALA A 403 -9.64 4.08 11.33
C ALA A 403 -9.94 5.16 12.37
N VAL A 404 -9.27 6.32 12.29
CA VAL A 404 -9.54 7.47 13.18
C VAL A 404 -10.99 7.93 13.05
N ALA A 405 -11.46 8.10 11.83
CA ALA A 405 -12.82 8.59 11.55
C ALA A 405 -13.90 7.59 12.01
N LEU A 406 -13.82 6.33 11.57
CA LEU A 406 -14.81 5.30 11.89
C LEU A 406 -14.75 4.84 13.35
N GLY A 407 -13.53 4.79 13.89
CA GLY A 407 -13.28 4.37 15.27
C GLY A 407 -13.45 5.48 16.29
N ASN A 408 -13.62 6.73 15.88
CA ASN A 408 -13.61 7.91 16.74
C ASN A 408 -12.40 7.89 17.71
N LEU A 409 -11.19 7.64 17.15
CA LEU A 409 -9.97 7.54 17.91
C LEU A 409 -9.39 8.92 18.22
N LYS A 410 -8.73 9.05 19.38
CA LYS A 410 -7.94 10.23 19.69
C LYS A 410 -6.64 10.19 18.89
N ILE A 411 -6.33 11.29 18.21
CA ILE A 411 -5.10 11.43 17.40
C ILE A 411 -3.86 11.15 18.27
N SER A 412 -3.85 11.61 19.54
CA SER A 412 -2.75 11.36 20.47
C SER A 412 -2.49 9.88 20.76
N ASP A 413 -3.54 9.04 20.76
CA ASP A 413 -3.40 7.62 20.99
C ASP A 413 -2.88 6.91 19.73
N VAL A 414 -3.30 7.37 18.56
CA VAL A 414 -2.77 6.89 17.27
C VAL A 414 -1.29 7.23 17.14
N THR A 415 -0.90 8.48 17.37
CA THR A 415 0.50 8.94 17.25
C THR A 415 1.46 8.19 18.20
N LYS A 416 0.99 7.74 19.37
CA LYS A 416 1.82 6.92 20.28
C LYS A 416 2.14 5.53 19.73
N THR A 417 1.37 5.07 18.76
CA THR A 417 1.49 3.72 18.21
C THR A 417 2.26 3.71 16.89
N LEU A 418 2.30 4.86 16.20
CA LEU A 418 3.05 5.08 14.95
C LEU A 418 4.51 5.42 15.22
#